data_e1705a2cb7339131dff86b9e18939f18
#
_entry.id   e1705a2cb7339131dff86b9e18939f18
#
_cell.length_a   1.000
_cell.length_b   1.000
_cell.length_c   1.000
_cell.angle_alpha   90.00
_cell.angle_beta   90.00
_cell.angle_gamma   90.00
#
_symmetry.space_group_name_H-M   'P 1'
#
loop_
_entity.id
_entity.type
_entity.pdbx_description
1 polymer ?
#
loop_
_entity_poly.entity_id
_entity_poly.type
_entity_poly.pdbx_seq_one_letter_code
_entity_poly.pdbx_strand_id
1 'polypeptide(L)'
;MAKARPVNLNAEMTFAEAASVTVATRSHELFACADRVLDTEDIERVHDMRVASRRLRAALEVFAPCFERRAHKDLLREVKQLADALGERRDPDVQIAGLRQLREELPPSDHPGVDLLLARAREQQSAGNTALREALEAVLTHDLRGRLEELARP
;
A
#
# COMPACT_ATOMS: atom_id res chain seq x y z
N MET A 1 -11.79 3.68 5.02
CA MET A 1 -10.70 4.44 4.36
C MET A 1 -9.86 5.14 5.42
N ALA A 2 -8.59 4.77 5.55
CA ALA A 2 -7.69 5.35 6.55
C ALA A 2 -7.49 6.85 6.29
N LYS A 3 -7.86 7.65 7.29
CA LYS A 3 -7.67 9.10 7.25
C LYS A 3 -6.16 9.40 7.36
N ALA A 4 -5.65 10.32 6.51
CA ALA A 4 -4.25 10.71 6.59
C ALA A 4 -3.94 11.31 7.98
N ARG A 5 -2.85 10.88 8.59
CA ARG A 5 -2.34 11.55 9.79
C ARG A 5 -1.86 12.95 9.42
N PRO A 6 -2.16 13.97 10.22
CA PRO A 6 -1.60 15.29 10.01
C PRO A 6 -0.07 15.23 10.15
N VAL A 7 0.62 15.94 9.27
CA VAL A 7 2.06 16.17 9.40
C VAL A 7 2.23 17.50 10.10
N ASN A 8 2.87 17.49 11.25
CA ASN A 8 3.08 18.71 12.05
C ASN A 8 4.25 19.50 11.46
N LEU A 9 3.95 20.36 10.50
CA LEU A 9 4.90 21.31 9.90
C LEU A 9 4.64 22.73 10.42
N ASN A 10 5.70 23.52 10.55
CA ASN A 10 5.61 24.95 10.83
C ASN A 10 6.55 25.75 9.91
N ALA A 11 6.35 27.06 9.86
CA ALA A 11 7.08 27.94 8.94
C ALA A 11 8.58 28.13 9.27
N GLU A 12 9.01 27.70 10.45
CA GLU A 12 10.40 27.82 10.91
C GLU A 12 11.24 26.60 10.55
N MET A 13 10.61 25.50 10.16
CA MET A 13 11.29 24.27 9.74
C MET A 13 12.06 24.50 8.43
N THR A 14 13.25 23.99 8.38
CA THR A 14 13.99 23.83 7.12
C THR A 14 13.33 22.77 6.24
N PHE A 15 13.67 22.77 4.96
CA PHE A 15 13.16 21.74 4.03
C PHE A 15 13.58 20.33 4.44
N ALA A 16 14.79 20.17 5.00
CA ALA A 16 15.28 18.89 5.50
C ALA A 16 14.52 18.40 6.74
N GLU A 17 14.22 19.28 7.70
CA GLU A 17 13.39 18.95 8.87
C GLU A 17 11.97 18.58 8.46
N ALA A 18 11.38 19.32 7.52
CA ALA A 18 10.06 18.98 6.97
C ALA A 18 10.06 17.62 6.26
N ALA A 19 11.14 17.28 5.55
CA ALA A 19 11.33 15.98 4.93
C ALA A 19 11.35 14.85 5.98
N SER A 20 12.14 14.99 7.02
CA SER A 20 12.29 14.03 8.13
C SER A 20 10.95 13.76 8.80
N VAL A 21 10.23 14.80 9.21
CA VAL A 21 8.92 14.68 9.86
C VAL A 21 7.89 14.04 8.93
N THR A 22 7.89 14.42 7.65
CA THR A 22 6.92 13.89 6.68
C THR A 22 7.17 12.42 6.41
N VAL A 23 8.42 12.02 6.12
CA VAL A 23 8.76 10.60 5.85
C VAL A 23 8.50 9.73 7.07
N ALA A 24 8.88 10.17 8.28
CA ALA A 24 8.59 9.45 9.52
C ALA A 24 7.08 9.24 9.72
N THR A 25 6.26 10.29 9.54
CA THR A 25 4.80 10.21 9.68
C THR A 25 4.19 9.24 8.66
N ARG A 26 4.60 9.30 7.39
CA ARG A 26 4.08 8.43 6.33
C ARG A 26 4.56 6.98 6.49
N SER A 27 5.78 6.76 6.95
CA SER A 27 6.28 5.42 7.32
C SER A 27 5.43 4.81 8.42
N HIS A 28 5.17 5.56 9.49
CA HIS A 28 4.33 5.10 10.59
C HIS A 28 2.89 4.76 10.13
N GLU A 29 2.29 5.56 9.24
CA GLU A 29 0.98 5.25 8.65
C GLU A 29 0.99 3.91 7.90
N LEU A 30 2.01 3.67 7.08
CA LEU A 30 2.13 2.45 6.30
C LEU A 30 2.14 1.21 7.20
N PHE A 31 3.00 1.20 8.20
CA PHE A 31 3.14 0.04 9.09
C PHE A 31 1.97 -0.13 10.05
N ALA A 32 1.25 0.93 10.38
CA ALA A 32 0.01 0.84 11.16
C ALA A 32 -1.13 0.14 10.40
N CYS A 33 -1.08 0.12 9.06
CA CYS A 33 -2.07 -0.56 8.22
C CYS A 33 -1.72 -2.03 7.93
N ALA A 34 -0.55 -2.53 8.38
CA ALA A 34 -0.08 -3.88 8.03
C ALA A 34 -0.85 -5.00 8.73
N ASP A 35 -1.51 -4.71 9.87
CA ASP A 35 -2.27 -5.71 10.60
C ASP A 35 -3.41 -6.28 9.75
N ARG A 36 -3.48 -7.63 9.67
CA ARG A 36 -4.50 -8.39 8.93
C ARG A 36 -4.67 -8.00 7.46
N VAL A 37 -3.64 -7.41 6.83
CA VAL A 37 -3.72 -6.96 5.43
C VAL A 37 -3.94 -8.11 4.43
N LEU A 38 -3.60 -9.35 4.79
CA LEU A 38 -3.84 -10.55 3.99
C LEU A 38 -5.25 -11.13 4.14
N ASP A 39 -6.10 -10.55 4.99
CA ASP A 39 -7.48 -10.96 5.15
C ASP A 39 -8.29 -10.65 3.89
N THR A 40 -8.89 -11.68 3.31
CA THR A 40 -9.69 -11.55 2.07
C THR A 40 -11.14 -11.13 2.33
N GLU A 41 -11.60 -11.20 3.56
CA GLU A 41 -12.94 -10.76 3.95
C GLU A 41 -12.97 -9.24 4.24
N ASP A 42 -11.88 -8.70 4.79
CA ASP A 42 -11.74 -7.25 5.04
C ASP A 42 -10.85 -6.59 3.99
N ILE A 43 -11.38 -6.39 2.79
CA ILE A 43 -10.67 -5.81 1.64
C ILE A 43 -10.25 -4.35 1.84
N GLU A 44 -10.79 -3.65 2.84
CA GLU A 44 -10.40 -2.27 3.15
C GLU A 44 -8.99 -2.19 3.76
N ARG A 45 -8.49 -3.26 4.38
CA ARG A 45 -7.12 -3.34 4.89
C ARG A 45 -6.08 -3.14 3.80
N VAL A 46 -6.24 -3.86 2.69
CA VAL A 46 -5.36 -3.70 1.51
C VAL A 46 -5.49 -2.29 0.92
N HIS A 47 -6.71 -1.78 0.81
CA HIS A 47 -6.95 -0.43 0.32
C HIS A 47 -6.22 0.62 1.17
N ASP A 48 -6.35 0.56 2.48
CA ASP A 48 -5.75 1.52 3.40
C ASP A 48 -4.21 1.47 3.35
N MET A 49 -3.63 0.26 3.36
CA MET A 49 -2.18 0.10 3.22
C MET A 49 -1.66 0.60 1.87
N ARG A 50 -2.41 0.36 0.78
CA ARG A 50 -2.08 0.87 -0.57
C ARG A 50 -2.10 2.41 -0.60
N VAL A 51 -3.08 3.04 0.03
CA VAL A 51 -3.13 4.51 0.11
C VAL A 51 -1.95 5.05 0.92
N ALA A 52 -1.62 4.40 2.05
CA ALA A 52 -0.47 4.78 2.87
C ALA A 52 0.86 4.62 2.11
N SER A 53 1.04 3.51 1.38
CA SER A 53 2.25 3.29 0.57
C SER A 53 2.44 4.35 -0.52
N ARG A 54 1.35 4.78 -1.18
CA ARG A 54 1.40 5.87 -2.17
C ARG A 54 1.79 7.20 -1.55
N ARG A 55 1.30 7.51 -0.35
CA ARG A 55 1.68 8.74 0.38
C ARG A 55 3.16 8.73 0.77
N LEU A 56 3.66 7.60 1.28
CA LEU A 56 5.08 7.44 1.61
C LEU A 56 5.95 7.58 0.37
N ARG A 57 5.58 6.90 -0.72
CA ARG A 57 6.29 7.01 -2.00
C ARG A 57 6.37 8.47 -2.47
N ALA A 58 5.25 9.18 -2.46
CA ALA A 58 5.21 10.59 -2.87
C ALA A 58 6.11 11.46 -1.98
N ALA A 59 6.12 11.24 -0.66
CA ALA A 59 7.01 11.94 0.25
C ALA A 59 8.49 11.67 -0.07
N LEU A 60 8.87 10.40 -0.28
CA LEU A 60 10.24 10.05 -0.68
C LEU A 60 10.64 10.67 -2.02
N GLU A 61 9.74 10.72 -3.00
CA GLU A 61 10.02 11.34 -4.31
C GLU A 61 10.18 12.87 -4.21
N VAL A 62 9.31 13.55 -3.46
CA VAL A 62 9.38 15.01 -3.27
C VAL A 62 10.63 15.44 -2.51
N PHE A 63 10.97 14.72 -1.45
CA PHE A 63 12.07 15.06 -0.56
C PHE A 63 13.38 14.36 -0.90
N ALA A 64 13.51 13.76 -2.08
CA ALA A 64 14.72 13.07 -2.53
C ALA A 64 16.02 13.86 -2.32
N PRO A 65 16.08 15.19 -2.57
CA PRO A 65 17.32 15.98 -2.37
C PRO A 65 17.77 16.10 -0.91
N CYS A 66 16.90 15.78 0.07
CA CYS A 66 17.19 15.91 1.49
C CYS A 66 17.94 14.70 2.07
N PHE A 67 18.03 13.58 1.33
CA PHE A 67 18.52 12.32 1.84
C PHE A 67 19.79 11.85 1.12
N GLU A 68 20.55 10.99 1.79
CA GLU A 68 21.69 10.33 1.15
C GLU A 68 21.19 9.48 -0.03
N ARG A 69 21.79 9.72 -1.19
CA ARG A 69 21.27 9.26 -2.50
C ARG A 69 21.09 7.74 -2.59
N ARG A 70 22.05 6.96 -2.05
CA ARG A 70 22.06 5.50 -2.16
C ARG A 70 20.97 4.89 -1.27
N ALA A 71 20.97 5.26 0.00
CA ALA A 71 19.96 4.78 0.97
C ALA A 71 18.54 5.15 0.53
N HIS A 72 18.32 6.40 0.10
CA HIS A 72 17.04 6.87 -0.41
C HIS A 72 16.58 6.06 -1.63
N LYS A 73 17.45 5.82 -2.62
CA LYS A 73 17.12 5.08 -3.84
C LYS A 73 16.72 3.63 -3.54
N ASP A 74 17.44 2.98 -2.62
CA ASP A 74 17.16 1.61 -2.22
C ASP A 74 15.80 1.50 -1.50
N LEU A 75 15.55 2.40 -0.54
CA LEU A 75 14.28 2.45 0.18
C LEU A 75 13.09 2.79 -0.73
N LEU A 76 13.24 3.74 -1.64
CA LEU A 76 12.20 4.08 -2.60
C LEU A 76 11.85 2.88 -3.51
N ARG A 77 12.87 2.11 -3.93
CA ARG A 77 12.64 0.90 -4.72
C ARG A 77 11.82 -0.13 -3.94
N GLU A 78 12.16 -0.39 -2.67
CA GLU A 78 11.45 -1.35 -1.84
C GLU A 78 10.01 -0.90 -1.55
N VAL A 79 9.81 0.38 -1.27
CA VAL A 79 8.45 0.96 -1.13
C VAL A 79 7.62 0.82 -2.41
N LYS A 80 8.23 1.00 -3.59
CA LYS A 80 7.57 0.78 -4.88
C LYS A 80 7.18 -0.69 -5.07
N GLN A 81 8.06 -1.63 -4.76
CA GLN A 81 7.77 -3.07 -4.85
C GLN A 81 6.59 -3.47 -3.96
N LEU A 82 6.56 -2.97 -2.72
CA LEU A 82 5.42 -3.20 -1.82
C LEU A 82 4.13 -2.55 -2.37
N ALA A 83 4.21 -1.34 -2.91
CA ALA A 83 3.06 -0.65 -3.49
C ALA A 83 2.49 -1.39 -4.72
N ASP A 84 3.34 -1.99 -5.55
CA ASP A 84 2.96 -2.79 -6.70
C ASP A 84 2.24 -4.08 -6.26
N ALA A 85 2.77 -4.81 -5.28
CA ALA A 85 2.14 -5.99 -4.72
C ALA A 85 0.76 -5.68 -4.07
N LEU A 86 0.65 -4.54 -3.38
CA LEU A 86 -0.63 -4.05 -2.85
C LEU A 86 -1.62 -3.70 -3.97
N GLY A 87 -1.14 -3.19 -5.12
CA GLY A 87 -1.93 -2.93 -6.31
C GLY A 87 -2.49 -4.22 -6.91
N GLU A 88 -1.62 -5.19 -7.18
CA GLU A 88 -1.99 -6.51 -7.74
C GLU A 88 -3.02 -7.23 -6.86
N ARG A 89 -2.90 -7.10 -5.53
CA ARG A 89 -3.87 -7.67 -4.59
C ARG A 89 -5.19 -6.90 -4.56
N ARG A 90 -5.18 -5.57 -4.74
CA ARG A 90 -6.38 -4.72 -4.68
C ARG A 90 -7.25 -4.79 -5.92
N ASP A 91 -6.67 -4.93 -7.09
CA ASP A 91 -7.41 -4.90 -8.35
C ASP A 91 -8.49 -6.00 -8.44
N PRO A 92 -8.23 -7.27 -8.09
CA PRO A 92 -9.26 -8.29 -7.98
C PRO A 92 -10.36 -7.98 -6.94
N ASP A 93 -10.05 -7.32 -5.84
CA ASP A 93 -11.06 -6.95 -4.84
C ASP A 93 -12.12 -6.03 -5.43
N VAL A 94 -11.69 -5.04 -6.20
CA VAL A 94 -12.58 -4.09 -6.88
C VAL A 94 -13.43 -4.81 -7.94
N GLN A 95 -12.81 -5.73 -8.70
CA GLN A 95 -13.52 -6.54 -9.69
C GLN A 95 -14.58 -7.44 -9.05
N ILE A 96 -14.25 -8.14 -7.96
CA ILE A 96 -15.19 -9.00 -7.22
C ILE A 96 -16.37 -8.18 -6.71
N ALA A 97 -16.12 -7.01 -6.13
CA ALA A 97 -17.19 -6.15 -5.63
C ALA A 97 -18.13 -5.70 -6.77
N GLY A 98 -17.58 -5.24 -7.90
CA GLY A 98 -18.33 -4.83 -9.07
C GLY A 98 -19.11 -5.98 -9.71
N LEU A 99 -18.51 -7.17 -9.84
CA LEU A 99 -19.16 -8.34 -10.39
C LEU A 99 -20.31 -8.85 -9.50
N ARG A 100 -20.17 -8.77 -8.17
CA ARG A 100 -21.25 -9.11 -7.24
C ARG A 100 -22.44 -8.17 -7.42
N GLN A 101 -22.20 -6.87 -7.51
CA GLN A 101 -23.24 -5.89 -7.77
C GLN A 101 -23.91 -6.14 -9.14
N LEU A 102 -23.13 -6.35 -10.20
CA LEU A 102 -23.66 -6.67 -11.53
C LEU A 102 -24.56 -7.92 -11.51
N ARG A 103 -24.15 -8.96 -10.78
CA ARG A 103 -24.92 -10.19 -10.64
C ARG A 103 -26.32 -9.94 -10.03
N GLU A 104 -26.42 -9.02 -9.07
CA GLU A 104 -27.71 -8.66 -8.44
C GLU A 104 -28.66 -7.93 -9.41
N GLU A 105 -28.10 -7.21 -10.39
CA GLU A 105 -28.85 -6.44 -11.38
C GLU A 105 -29.28 -7.28 -12.60
N LEU A 106 -28.65 -8.43 -12.85
CA LEU A 106 -28.89 -9.28 -14.01
C LEU A 106 -29.92 -10.37 -13.74
N PRO A 107 -30.67 -10.80 -14.79
CA PRO A 107 -31.59 -11.93 -14.68
C PRO A 107 -30.83 -13.24 -14.40
N PRO A 108 -31.49 -14.23 -13.74
CA PRO A 108 -30.84 -15.49 -13.36
C PRO A 108 -30.21 -16.28 -14.52
N SER A 109 -30.71 -16.11 -15.74
CA SER A 109 -30.15 -16.73 -16.95
C SER A 109 -28.71 -16.34 -17.24
N ASP A 110 -28.30 -15.13 -16.79
CA ASP A 110 -26.97 -14.56 -17.08
C ASP A 110 -25.98 -14.77 -15.92
N HIS A 111 -26.47 -15.22 -14.75
CA HIS A 111 -25.64 -15.49 -13.58
C HIS A 111 -24.47 -16.44 -13.83
N PRO A 112 -24.60 -17.55 -14.61
CA PRO A 112 -23.48 -18.45 -14.84
C PRO A 112 -22.25 -17.77 -15.48
N GLY A 113 -22.47 -16.79 -16.37
CA GLY A 113 -21.38 -16.02 -16.97
C GLY A 113 -20.67 -15.14 -15.95
N VAL A 114 -21.42 -14.47 -15.09
CA VAL A 114 -20.86 -13.64 -14.01
C VAL A 114 -20.15 -14.50 -12.97
N ASP A 115 -20.68 -15.67 -12.62
CA ASP A 115 -20.08 -16.61 -11.69
C ASP A 115 -18.72 -17.12 -12.18
N LEU A 116 -18.56 -17.32 -13.50
CA LEU A 116 -17.29 -17.66 -14.11
C LEU A 116 -16.24 -16.53 -13.96
N LEU A 117 -16.68 -15.28 -14.17
CA LEU A 117 -15.79 -14.10 -13.98
C LEU A 117 -15.43 -13.91 -12.51
N LEU A 118 -16.37 -14.14 -11.59
CA LEU A 118 -16.10 -14.11 -10.15
C LEU A 118 -15.08 -15.18 -9.74
N ALA A 119 -15.18 -16.40 -10.29
CA ALA A 119 -14.20 -17.46 -10.02
C ALA A 119 -12.79 -17.04 -10.46
N ARG A 120 -12.65 -16.48 -11.67
CA ARG A 120 -11.36 -15.97 -12.16
C ARG A 120 -10.81 -14.82 -11.31
N ALA A 121 -11.65 -13.88 -10.91
CA ALA A 121 -11.23 -12.77 -10.06
C ALA A 121 -10.76 -13.25 -8.67
N ARG A 122 -11.38 -14.29 -8.11
CA ARG A 122 -10.94 -14.93 -6.86
C ARG A 122 -9.60 -15.66 -7.00
N GLU A 123 -9.34 -16.32 -8.13
CA GLU A 123 -8.04 -16.91 -8.42
C GLU A 123 -6.94 -15.84 -8.49
N GLN A 124 -7.21 -14.71 -9.16
CA GLN A 124 -6.29 -13.58 -9.20
C GLN A 124 -6.09 -12.96 -7.81
N GLN A 125 -7.14 -12.84 -7.01
CA GLN A 125 -7.06 -12.38 -5.63
C GLN A 125 -6.14 -13.28 -4.79
N SER A 126 -6.26 -14.60 -4.93
CA SER A 126 -5.41 -15.57 -4.24
C SER A 126 -3.94 -15.46 -4.65
N ALA A 127 -3.68 -15.34 -5.96
CA ALA A 127 -2.33 -15.13 -6.48
C ALA A 127 -1.74 -13.80 -5.99
N GLY A 128 -2.50 -12.71 -6.04
CA GLY A 128 -2.10 -11.41 -5.50
C GLY A 128 -1.82 -11.45 -3.99
N ASN A 129 -2.57 -12.25 -3.24
CA ASN A 129 -2.35 -12.44 -1.80
C ASN A 129 -1.03 -13.18 -1.51
N THR A 130 -0.65 -14.13 -2.37
CA THR A 130 0.64 -14.82 -2.28
C THR A 130 1.79 -13.83 -2.56
N ALA A 131 1.71 -13.05 -3.63
CA ALA A 131 2.71 -12.04 -3.96
C ALA A 131 2.84 -10.97 -2.87
N LEU A 132 1.71 -10.53 -2.29
CA LEU A 132 1.72 -9.58 -1.18
C LEU A 132 2.38 -10.16 0.08
N ARG A 133 2.14 -11.44 0.39
CA ARG A 133 2.80 -12.11 1.52
C ARG A 133 4.31 -12.12 1.34
N GLU A 134 4.82 -12.48 0.16
CA GLU A 134 6.24 -12.48 -0.16
C GLU A 134 6.84 -11.06 -0.02
N ALA A 135 6.14 -10.04 -0.51
CA ALA A 135 6.57 -8.65 -0.37
C ALA A 135 6.63 -8.20 1.10
N LEU A 136 5.66 -8.62 1.93
CA LEU A 136 5.67 -8.32 3.37
C LEU A 136 6.79 -9.06 4.12
N GLU A 137 7.08 -10.29 3.75
CA GLU A 137 8.22 -11.04 4.30
C GLU A 137 9.54 -10.36 3.95
N ALA A 138 9.71 -9.87 2.72
CA ALA A 138 10.88 -9.10 2.31
C ALA A 138 11.01 -7.78 3.12
N VAL A 139 9.90 -7.08 3.35
CA VAL A 139 9.85 -5.87 4.20
C VAL A 139 10.37 -6.14 5.61
N LEU A 140 9.98 -7.27 6.20
CA LEU A 140 10.46 -7.68 7.53
C LEU A 140 11.93 -8.10 7.50
N THR A 141 12.32 -8.93 6.54
CA THR A 141 13.69 -9.46 6.41
C THR A 141 14.70 -8.36 6.18
N HIS A 142 14.36 -7.34 5.39
CA HIS A 142 15.24 -6.21 5.08
C HIS A 142 15.14 -5.06 6.08
N ASP A 143 14.32 -5.20 7.11
CA ASP A 143 14.06 -4.13 8.08
C ASP A 143 13.74 -2.78 7.42
N LEU A 144 12.81 -2.80 6.47
CA LEU A 144 12.40 -1.60 5.75
C LEU A 144 11.95 -0.49 6.72
N ARG A 145 11.26 -0.86 7.79
CA ARG A 145 10.77 0.08 8.80
C ARG A 145 11.91 0.79 9.51
N GLY A 146 12.86 0.04 10.09
CA GLY A 146 14.00 0.62 10.82
C GLY A 146 14.87 1.49 9.92
N ARG A 147 15.08 1.09 8.67
CA ARG A 147 15.84 1.85 7.68
C ARG A 147 15.14 3.15 7.26
N LEU A 148 13.81 3.18 7.17
CA LEU A 148 13.03 4.40 6.94
C LEU A 148 13.08 5.33 8.15
N GLU A 149 13.02 4.79 9.37
CA GLU A 149 13.17 5.55 10.60
C GLU A 149 14.59 6.15 10.70
N GLU A 150 15.61 5.42 10.28
CA GLU A 150 17.00 5.93 10.21
C GLU A 150 17.16 7.04 9.16
N LEU A 151 16.60 6.86 7.95
CA LEU A 151 16.62 7.87 6.90
C LEU A 151 15.96 9.18 7.36
N ALA A 152 14.89 9.08 8.15
CA ALA A 152 14.13 10.23 8.65
C ALA A 152 14.69 10.86 9.93
N ARG A 153 15.85 10.39 10.44
CA ARG A 153 16.53 11.07 11.56
C ARG A 153 17.09 12.40 11.08
N PRO A 154 16.92 13.47 11.88
CA PRO A 154 17.49 14.78 11.56
C PRO A 154 19.02 14.77 11.60
#